data_eac5cb327d941014807b4616a07c1d17
#
_entry.id   eac5cb327d941014807b4616a07c1d17
#
_cell.length_a   1.000
_cell.length_b   1.000
_cell.length_c   1.000
_cell.angle_alpha   90.00
_cell.angle_beta   90.00
_cell.angle_gamma   90.00
#
_symmetry.space_group_name_H-M   'P 1'
#
loop_
_entity.id
_entity.type
_entity.pdbx_description
1 polymer ?
#
loop_
_entity_poly.entity_id
_entity_poly.type
_entity_poly.pdbx_seq_one_letter_code
_entity_poly.pdbx_strand_id
1 'polypeptide(L)'
;MQCKGFLFDLDGTLVDSLPVVERSWCKWGDRFGIPHDEILGFIHGKQAITSIRHFMPGRSEEDIQAEFRFLEQIEATDIDGIVALPGALSLLNTLNEAGIPWAIVTSGSIPVAHARHRAAGLPMPKVFVT
;
A
#
# COMPACT_ATOMS: atom_id res chain seq x y z
N MET A 1 30.44 -11.08 -3.66
CA MET A 1 29.40 -11.21 -2.64
C MET A 1 28.24 -11.99 -3.23
N GLN A 2 27.80 -13.04 -2.56
CA GLN A 2 26.65 -13.81 -3.00
C GLN A 2 25.39 -13.31 -2.32
N CYS A 3 24.40 -12.95 -3.14
CA CYS A 3 23.09 -12.60 -2.66
C CYS A 3 22.30 -13.88 -2.39
N LYS A 4 21.89 -14.12 -1.15
CA LYS A 4 21.10 -15.31 -0.78
C LYS A 4 19.60 -15.14 -0.98
N GLY A 5 19.16 -13.91 -1.19
CA GLY A 5 17.76 -13.59 -1.40
C GLY A 5 17.53 -12.09 -1.57
N PHE A 6 16.28 -11.72 -1.83
CA PHE A 6 15.88 -10.34 -2.04
C PHE A 6 14.70 -9.97 -1.17
N LEU A 7 14.67 -8.72 -0.72
CA LEU A 7 13.54 -8.12 -0.03
C LEU A 7 12.99 -7.00 -0.89
N PHE A 8 11.70 -7.04 -1.17
CA PHE A 8 11.03 -6.02 -1.98
C PHE A 8 9.97 -5.30 -1.17
N ASP A 9 9.89 -3.99 -1.33
CA ASP A 9 8.70 -3.25 -0.95
C ASP A 9 7.58 -3.56 -1.95
N LEU A 10 6.34 -3.34 -1.59
CA LEU A 10 5.20 -3.63 -2.45
C LEU A 10 4.77 -2.41 -3.25
N ASP A 11 4.26 -1.40 -2.57
CA ASP A 11 3.70 -0.20 -3.22
C ASP A 11 4.80 0.67 -3.80
N GLY A 12 4.69 0.98 -5.10
CA GLY A 12 5.68 1.79 -5.80
C GLY A 12 6.94 1.04 -6.21
N THR A 13 7.07 -0.24 -5.85
CA THR A 13 8.19 -1.11 -6.23
C THR A 13 7.75 -2.26 -7.11
N LEU A 14 6.82 -3.06 -6.64
CA LEU A 14 6.25 -4.18 -7.41
C LEU A 14 4.88 -3.86 -7.98
N VAL A 15 4.15 -2.99 -7.33
CA VAL A 15 2.74 -2.69 -7.63
C VAL A 15 2.54 -1.19 -7.77
N ASP A 16 1.81 -0.80 -8.80
CA ASP A 16 1.31 0.57 -8.94
C ASP A 16 -0.06 0.65 -8.27
N SER A 17 -0.09 1.24 -7.08
CA SER A 17 -1.31 1.44 -6.29
C SER A 17 -1.68 2.92 -6.16
N LEU A 18 -0.95 3.81 -6.80
CA LEU A 18 -1.13 5.26 -6.66
C LEU A 18 -2.55 5.73 -6.94
N PRO A 19 -3.23 5.29 -8.03
CA PRO A 19 -4.61 5.71 -8.28
C PRO A 19 -5.57 5.32 -7.16
N VAL A 20 -5.41 4.13 -6.58
CA VAL A 20 -6.25 3.67 -5.47
C VAL A 20 -5.97 4.47 -4.21
N VAL A 21 -4.69 4.72 -3.91
CA VAL A 21 -4.30 5.52 -2.74
C VAL A 21 -4.94 6.91 -2.82
N GLU A 22 -4.78 7.58 -3.94
CA GLU A 22 -5.32 8.93 -4.11
C GLU A 22 -6.84 8.94 -4.04
N ARG A 23 -7.51 8.00 -4.70
CA ARG A 23 -8.97 7.90 -4.70
C ARG A 23 -9.52 7.61 -3.31
N SER A 24 -8.88 6.72 -2.57
CA SER A 24 -9.29 6.35 -1.23
C SER A 24 -9.16 7.53 -0.25
N TRP A 25 -8.05 8.24 -0.31
CA TRP A 25 -7.82 9.39 0.53
C TRP A 25 -8.77 10.55 0.21
N CYS A 26 -9.09 10.75 -1.07
CA CYS A 26 -10.06 11.77 -1.46
C CYS A 26 -11.46 11.43 -0.93
N LYS A 27 -11.86 10.17 -0.98
CA LYS A 27 -13.12 9.72 -0.39
C LYS A 27 -13.14 9.94 1.12
N TRP A 28 -12.04 9.65 1.78
CA TRP A 28 -11.92 9.89 3.22
C TRP A 28 -12.04 11.38 3.54
N GLY A 29 -11.34 12.22 2.79
CA GLY A 29 -11.34 13.67 3.00
C GLY A 29 -12.67 14.34 2.70
N ASP A 30 -13.45 13.80 1.75
CA ASP A 30 -14.78 14.34 1.42
C ASP A 30 -15.72 14.32 2.61
N ARG A 31 -15.54 13.37 3.53
CA ARG A 31 -16.34 13.28 4.76
C ARG A 31 -16.11 14.46 5.71
N PHE A 32 -14.98 15.13 5.57
CA PHE A 32 -14.58 16.25 6.45
C PHE A 32 -14.45 17.57 5.70
N GLY A 33 -14.79 17.58 4.41
CA GLY A 33 -14.70 18.78 3.59
C GLY A 33 -13.27 19.23 3.31
N ILE A 34 -12.29 18.32 3.35
CA ILE A 34 -10.90 18.64 3.09
C ILE A 34 -10.65 18.67 1.58
N PRO A 35 -10.06 19.75 1.03
CA PRO A 35 -9.76 19.81 -0.41
C PRO A 35 -8.82 18.69 -0.85
N HIS A 36 -9.06 18.12 -2.04
CA HIS A 36 -8.28 17.01 -2.55
C HIS A 36 -6.80 17.36 -2.74
N ASP A 37 -6.50 18.56 -3.23
CA ASP A 37 -5.12 19.00 -3.44
C ASP A 37 -4.35 19.10 -2.12
N GLU A 38 -5.01 19.48 -1.04
CA GLU A 38 -4.42 19.53 0.29
C GLU A 38 -4.07 18.14 0.80
N ILE A 39 -4.97 17.18 0.61
CA ILE A 39 -4.73 15.79 0.98
C ILE A 39 -3.58 15.21 0.16
N LEU A 40 -3.67 15.30 -1.17
CA LEU A 40 -2.69 14.71 -2.07
C LEU A 40 -1.31 15.33 -1.92
N GLY A 41 -1.25 16.59 -1.52
CA GLY A 41 0.03 17.26 -1.26
C GLY A 41 0.72 16.82 0.02
N PHE A 42 0.01 16.13 0.92
CA PHE A 42 0.56 15.75 2.22
C PHE A 42 0.86 14.25 2.34
N ILE A 43 -0.02 13.38 1.83
CA ILE A 43 -0.02 11.95 2.19
C ILE A 43 1.13 11.14 1.61
N HIS A 44 1.72 11.57 0.50
CA HIS A 44 2.74 10.76 -0.18
C HIS A 44 4.01 10.64 0.66
N GLY A 45 4.51 9.41 0.76
CA GLY A 45 5.71 9.10 1.53
C GLY A 45 5.52 9.03 3.04
N LYS A 46 4.27 9.09 3.51
CA LYS A 46 3.96 9.05 4.95
C LYS A 46 3.08 7.85 5.28
N GLN A 47 3.18 7.39 6.53
CA GLN A 47 2.26 6.38 7.01
C GLN A 47 0.85 6.98 7.16
N ALA A 48 -0.16 6.14 6.89
CA ALA A 48 -1.55 6.59 6.92
C ALA A 48 -1.95 7.20 8.26
N ILE A 49 -1.54 6.58 9.37
CA ILE A 49 -1.88 7.07 10.71
C ILE A 49 -1.32 8.48 10.97
N THR A 50 -0.12 8.74 10.46
CA THR A 50 0.51 10.07 10.58
C THR A 50 -0.31 11.13 9.85
N SER A 51 -0.76 10.81 8.65
CA SER A 51 -1.56 11.73 7.85
C SER A 51 -2.93 11.99 8.49
N ILE A 52 -3.56 10.94 9.03
CA ILE A 52 -4.85 11.09 9.71
C ILE A 52 -4.70 12.02 10.92
N ARG A 53 -3.67 11.85 11.73
CA ARG A 53 -3.41 12.73 12.86
C ARG A 53 -3.19 14.19 12.44
N HIS A 54 -2.53 14.39 11.33
CA HIS A 54 -2.29 15.73 10.78
C HIS A 54 -3.60 16.44 10.43
N PHE A 55 -4.52 15.73 9.76
CA PHE A 55 -5.79 16.30 9.31
C PHE A 55 -6.86 16.39 10.41
N MET A 56 -6.65 15.69 11.52
CA MET A 56 -7.60 15.61 12.63
C MET A 56 -6.96 16.05 13.96
N PRO A 57 -6.44 17.28 14.05
CA PRO A 57 -5.83 17.74 15.30
C PRO A 57 -6.86 17.80 16.43
N GLY A 58 -6.44 17.46 17.65
CA GLY A 58 -7.30 17.54 18.83
C GLY A 58 -8.32 16.42 18.97
N ARG A 59 -8.32 15.42 18.07
CA ARG A 59 -9.20 14.26 18.18
C ARG A 59 -8.59 13.21 19.11
N SER A 60 -9.45 12.41 19.74
CA SER A 60 -9.00 11.32 20.60
C SER A 60 -8.28 10.24 19.78
N GLU A 61 -7.41 9.47 20.42
CA GLU A 61 -6.73 8.37 19.76
C GLU A 61 -7.74 7.31 19.28
N GLU A 62 -8.84 7.13 20.01
CA GLU A 62 -9.92 6.22 19.60
C GLU A 62 -10.55 6.66 18.28
N ASP A 63 -10.81 7.97 18.11
CA ASP A 63 -11.33 8.52 16.86
C ASP A 63 -10.32 8.35 15.71
N ILE A 64 -9.04 8.61 15.98
CA ILE A 64 -7.98 8.44 14.99
C ILE A 64 -7.91 7.00 14.52
N GLN A 65 -7.97 6.04 15.43
CA GLN A 65 -7.93 4.61 15.06
C GLN A 65 -9.18 4.18 14.28
N ALA A 66 -10.35 4.74 14.62
CA ALA A 66 -11.57 4.46 13.87
C ALA A 66 -11.47 4.96 12.43
N GLU A 67 -10.92 6.14 12.22
CA GLU A 67 -10.70 6.70 10.89
C GLU A 67 -9.65 5.91 10.10
N PHE A 68 -8.61 5.45 10.77
CA PHE A 68 -7.62 4.57 10.14
C PHE A 68 -8.28 3.28 9.64
N ARG A 69 -9.12 2.64 10.44
CA ARG A 69 -9.82 1.42 10.02
C ARG A 69 -10.78 1.67 8.85
N PHE A 70 -11.43 2.82 8.83
CA PHE A 70 -12.31 3.20 7.72
C PHE A 70 -11.53 3.33 6.41
N LEU A 71 -10.40 4.03 6.44
CA LEU A 71 -9.53 4.19 5.27
C LEU A 71 -8.98 2.83 4.81
N GLU A 72 -8.52 2.02 5.75
CA GLU A 72 -7.99 0.69 5.47
C GLU A 72 -9.02 -0.17 4.74
N GLN A 73 -10.27 -0.12 5.15
CA GLN A 73 -11.33 -0.91 4.51
C GLN A 73 -11.59 -0.43 3.08
N ILE A 74 -11.57 0.87 2.83
CA ILE A 74 -11.69 1.39 1.46
C ILE A 74 -10.54 0.88 0.62
N GLU A 75 -9.31 1.00 1.09
CA GLU A 75 -8.11 0.59 0.34
C GLU A 75 -8.05 -0.92 0.13
N ALA A 76 -8.57 -1.71 1.06
CA ALA A 76 -8.59 -3.17 0.93
C ALA A 76 -9.64 -3.66 -0.07
N THR A 77 -10.69 -2.90 -0.29
CA THR A 77 -11.80 -3.30 -1.19
C THR A 77 -11.75 -2.62 -2.54
N ASP A 78 -11.13 -1.46 -2.66
CA ASP A 78 -10.96 -0.76 -3.94
C ASP A 78 -9.63 -1.18 -4.57
N ILE A 79 -9.69 -2.09 -5.53
CA ILE A 79 -8.52 -2.60 -6.24
C ILE A 79 -8.51 -2.18 -7.71
N ASP A 80 -9.41 -1.30 -8.10
CA ASP A 80 -9.54 -0.86 -9.49
C ASP A 80 -8.32 -0.04 -9.92
N GLY A 81 -7.65 -0.50 -10.98
CA GLY A 81 -6.46 0.14 -11.51
C GLY A 81 -5.15 -0.32 -10.88
N ILE A 82 -5.17 -1.26 -9.94
CA ILE A 82 -3.95 -1.84 -9.39
C ILE A 82 -3.35 -2.80 -10.40
N VAL A 83 -2.09 -2.56 -10.76
CA VAL A 83 -1.34 -3.40 -11.69
C VAL A 83 0.08 -3.59 -11.20
N ALA A 84 0.74 -4.66 -11.67
CA ALA A 84 2.17 -4.82 -11.45
C ALA A 84 2.93 -3.74 -12.21
N LEU A 85 3.99 -3.20 -11.58
CA LEU A 85 4.86 -2.26 -12.28
C LEU A 85 5.62 -2.99 -13.39
N PRO A 86 6.00 -2.25 -14.48
CA PRO A 86 6.73 -2.87 -15.58
C PRO A 86 7.98 -3.59 -15.10
N GLY A 87 8.15 -4.84 -15.53
CA GLY A 87 9.29 -5.67 -15.15
C GLY A 87 9.16 -6.41 -13.84
N ALA A 88 8.18 -6.09 -12.98
CA ALA A 88 8.04 -6.74 -11.67
C ALA A 88 7.75 -8.24 -11.81
N LEU A 89 6.75 -8.61 -12.58
CA LEU A 89 6.39 -10.02 -12.78
C LEU A 89 7.54 -10.81 -13.42
N SER A 90 8.18 -10.23 -14.42
CA SER A 90 9.32 -10.85 -15.10
C SER A 90 10.48 -11.09 -14.14
N LEU A 91 10.81 -10.12 -13.31
CA LEU A 91 11.88 -10.25 -12.31
C LEU A 91 11.57 -11.35 -11.31
N LEU A 92 10.35 -11.37 -10.75
CA LEU A 92 9.98 -12.38 -9.76
C LEU A 92 9.96 -13.79 -10.35
N ASN A 93 9.49 -13.94 -11.57
CA ASN A 93 9.54 -15.23 -12.26
C ASN A 93 10.97 -15.68 -12.50
N THR A 94 11.87 -14.77 -12.87
CA THR A 94 13.29 -15.07 -13.05
C THR A 94 13.92 -15.55 -11.74
N LEU A 95 13.62 -14.90 -10.63
CA LEU A 95 14.12 -15.32 -9.31
C LEU A 95 13.60 -16.71 -8.94
N ASN A 96 12.33 -16.99 -9.19
CA ASN A 96 11.74 -18.30 -8.92
C ASN A 96 12.38 -19.39 -9.76
N GLU A 97 12.61 -19.14 -11.03
CA GLU A 97 13.26 -20.11 -11.94
C GLU A 97 14.71 -20.39 -11.53
N ALA A 98 15.39 -19.38 -11.01
CA ALA A 98 16.76 -19.51 -10.53
C ALA A 98 16.85 -20.11 -9.12
N GLY A 99 15.71 -20.35 -8.46
CA GLY A 99 15.69 -20.87 -7.09
C GLY A 99 16.14 -19.86 -6.05
N ILE A 100 16.11 -18.58 -6.36
CA ILE A 100 16.51 -17.51 -5.44
C ILE A 100 15.30 -17.08 -4.62
N PRO A 101 15.33 -17.20 -3.28
CA PRO A 101 14.22 -16.80 -2.45
C PRO A 101 14.07 -15.28 -2.41
N TRP A 102 12.84 -14.83 -2.30
CA TRP A 102 12.53 -13.42 -2.15
C TRP A 102 11.32 -13.25 -1.22
N ALA A 103 11.20 -12.07 -0.64
CA ALA A 103 10.15 -11.75 0.30
C ALA A 103 9.60 -10.36 0.01
N ILE A 104 8.37 -10.11 0.44
CA ILE A 104 7.77 -8.79 0.42
C ILE A 104 7.77 -8.24 1.83
N VAL A 105 8.25 -7.01 1.99
CA VAL A 105 8.24 -6.26 3.25
C VAL A 105 7.57 -4.92 2.96
N THR A 106 6.45 -4.67 3.61
CA THR A 106 5.67 -3.45 3.38
C THR A 106 5.20 -2.85 4.70
N SER A 107 5.07 -1.53 4.74
CA SER A 107 4.46 -0.82 5.87
C SER A 107 2.93 -0.81 5.81
N GLY A 108 2.34 -1.32 4.73
CA GLY A 108 0.89 -1.43 4.59
C GLY A 108 0.32 -2.49 5.54
N SER A 109 -0.95 -2.33 5.90
CA SER A 109 -1.64 -3.32 6.73
C SER A 109 -1.86 -4.63 5.97
N ILE A 110 -2.09 -5.71 6.71
CA ILE A 110 -2.31 -7.04 6.12
C ILE A 110 -3.43 -7.03 5.06
N PRO A 111 -4.65 -6.57 5.35
CA PRO A 111 -5.72 -6.63 4.35
C PRO A 111 -5.43 -5.79 3.11
N VAL A 112 -4.82 -4.62 3.26
CA VAL A 112 -4.49 -3.75 2.13
C VAL A 112 -3.38 -4.35 1.29
N ALA A 113 -2.29 -4.79 1.92
CA ALA A 113 -1.14 -5.35 1.21
C ALA A 113 -1.52 -6.62 0.44
N HIS A 114 -2.28 -7.52 1.06
CA HIS A 114 -2.70 -8.75 0.40
C HIS A 114 -3.68 -8.50 -0.74
N ALA A 115 -4.59 -7.53 -0.60
CA ALA A 115 -5.51 -7.16 -1.67
C ALA A 115 -4.75 -6.64 -2.89
N ARG A 116 -3.76 -5.79 -2.68
CA ARG A 116 -2.94 -5.23 -3.76
C ARG A 116 -2.07 -6.29 -4.43
N HIS A 117 -1.48 -7.17 -3.65
CA HIS A 117 -0.67 -8.27 -4.18
C HIS A 117 -1.51 -9.18 -5.11
N ARG A 118 -2.71 -9.56 -4.67
CA ARG A 118 -3.61 -10.38 -5.48
C ARG A 118 -4.07 -9.66 -6.74
N ALA A 119 -4.43 -8.38 -6.62
CA ALA A 119 -4.91 -7.59 -7.75
C ALA A 119 -3.85 -7.45 -8.84
N ALA A 120 -2.58 -7.37 -8.47
CA ALA A 120 -1.46 -7.26 -9.40
C ALA A 120 -1.11 -8.58 -10.07
N GLY A 121 -1.61 -9.72 -9.57
CA GLY A 121 -1.34 -11.03 -10.15
C GLY A 121 0.09 -11.52 -9.99
N LEU A 122 0.78 -11.08 -8.96
CA LEU A 122 2.16 -11.47 -8.72
C LEU A 122 2.25 -12.84 -8.04
N PRO A 123 3.36 -13.60 -8.25
CA PRO A 123 3.55 -14.85 -7.53
C PRO A 123 3.69 -14.61 -6.03
N MET A 124 3.38 -15.65 -5.24
CA MET A 124 3.50 -15.57 -3.79
C MET A 124 4.95 -15.54 -3.36
N PRO A 125 5.33 -14.64 -2.45
CA PRO A 125 6.68 -14.64 -1.89
C PRO A 125 6.85 -15.78 -0.88
N LYS A 126 8.11 -16.10 -0.59
CA LYS A 126 8.43 -17.05 0.48
C LYS A 126 8.00 -16.51 1.85
N VAL A 127 8.16 -15.20 2.05
CA VAL A 127 7.77 -14.51 3.28
C VAL A 127 7.09 -13.19 2.91
N PHE A 128 5.99 -12.89 3.58
CA PHE A 128 5.23 -11.65 3.39
C PHE A 128 5.14 -10.95 4.76
N VAL A 129 5.90 -9.86 4.92
CA VAL A 129 5.96 -9.10 6.16
C VAL A 129 5.18 -7.80 5.99
N THR A 130 4.24 -7.54 6.89
CA THR A 130 3.42 -6.33 6.87
C THR A 130 3.59 -5.50 8.13
#